data_84e2411bc4c69ee772a170c89e645671
#
_entry.id   84e2411bc4c69ee772a170c89e645671
#
_cell.length_a   1.000
_cell.length_b   1.000
_cell.length_c   1.000
_cell.angle_alpha   90.00
_cell.angle_beta   90.00
_cell.angle_gamma   90.00
#
_symmetry.space_group_name_H-M   'P 1'
#
loop_
_entity.id
_entity.type
_entity.pdbx_description
1 polymer ?
#
loop_
_entity_poly.entity_id
_entity_poly.type
_entity_poly.pdbx_seq_one_letter_code
_entity_poly.pdbx_strand_id
1 'polypeptide(L)'
;AKVVGLDTRPVIVRNYSDEEADILVVDYNINREDLLPSEKAKAYKLKLDAMKRQAGRPSKNSLQVGENFRGKYSVQILADQVADNATAIQRYVRLNKLIPPLLDAVDTGTLKFVPAADFISHLSEKEQTYLLLVMERDEVSPSLGQAQRLKQLSAEGKLENNIIDLIMREEKPLERKVTIRNDRLQKYFPASYTPKQMEEVIIKLLEGWHRKRQQEQAR
;
A
#
# COMPACT_ATOMS: atom_id res chain seq x y z
N ALA A 1 6.65 35.33 6.28
CA ALA A 1 6.74 36.76 6.46
C ALA A 1 7.14 37.12 7.89
N LYS A 2 6.40 36.69 8.92
CA LYS A 2 6.71 37.03 10.34
C LYS A 2 8.10 36.59 10.80
N VAL A 3 8.60 35.45 10.33
CA VAL A 3 9.94 34.93 10.71
C VAL A 3 11.08 35.72 10.05
N VAL A 4 10.82 36.39 8.93
CA VAL A 4 11.85 37.14 8.15
C VAL A 4 11.62 38.66 8.25
N GLY A 5 10.69 39.12 9.10
CA GLY A 5 10.43 40.54 9.34
C GLY A 5 9.81 41.31 8.16
N LEU A 6 9.18 40.62 7.21
CA LEU A 6 8.51 41.24 6.07
C LEU A 6 7.04 41.49 6.40
N ASP A 7 6.60 42.76 6.35
CA ASP A 7 5.21 43.17 6.58
C ASP A 7 4.29 42.80 5.40
N THR A 8 4.82 42.75 4.20
CA THR A 8 4.07 42.47 2.97
C THR A 8 4.81 41.44 2.11
N ARG A 9 4.05 40.70 1.28
CA ARG A 9 4.60 39.81 0.26
C ARG A 9 4.08 40.20 -1.11
N PRO A 10 4.90 40.16 -2.17
CA PRO A 10 4.40 40.27 -3.53
C PRO A 10 3.54 39.01 -3.81
N VAL A 11 2.31 39.22 -4.28
CA VAL A 11 1.38 38.15 -4.66
C VAL A 11 0.87 38.44 -6.07
N ILE A 12 0.66 37.37 -6.84
CA ILE A 12 0.00 37.41 -8.13
C ILE A 12 -1.43 36.93 -7.90
N VAL A 13 -2.40 37.83 -8.06
CA VAL A 13 -3.82 37.49 -7.98
C VAL A 13 -4.31 37.09 -9.37
N ARG A 14 -4.92 35.88 -9.46
CA ARG A 14 -5.54 35.37 -10.68
C ARG A 14 -6.95 34.90 -10.34
N ASN A 15 -7.86 35.02 -11.29
CA ASN A 15 -9.21 34.51 -11.17
C ASN A 15 -9.23 33.07 -11.72
N TYR A 16 -9.47 32.12 -10.83
CA TYR A 16 -9.66 30.70 -11.13
C TYR A 16 -11.07 30.30 -10.71
N SER A 17 -11.65 29.29 -11.37
CA SER A 17 -12.80 28.59 -10.82
C SER A 17 -12.37 27.77 -9.58
N ASP A 18 -13.33 27.36 -8.75
CA ASP A 18 -13.04 26.57 -7.55
C ASP A 18 -12.32 25.25 -7.91
N GLU A 19 -12.75 24.62 -9.02
CA GLU A 19 -12.13 23.40 -9.52
C GLU A 19 -10.68 23.61 -9.99
N GLU A 20 -10.41 24.72 -10.69
CA GLU A 20 -9.04 25.07 -11.11
C GLU A 20 -8.16 25.40 -9.92
N ALA A 21 -8.71 26.12 -8.94
CA ALA A 21 -7.99 26.44 -7.71
C ALA A 21 -7.65 25.15 -6.92
N ASP A 22 -8.58 24.20 -6.77
CA ASP A 22 -8.36 22.91 -6.14
C ASP A 22 -7.22 22.13 -6.82
N ILE A 23 -7.21 22.09 -8.16
CA ILE A 23 -6.16 21.40 -8.94
C ILE A 23 -4.81 22.07 -8.70
N LEU A 24 -4.74 23.40 -8.78
CA LEU A 24 -3.49 24.14 -8.60
C LEU A 24 -2.92 24.00 -7.19
N VAL A 25 -3.76 24.04 -6.15
CA VAL A 25 -3.33 23.84 -4.76
C VAL A 25 -2.71 22.45 -4.60
N VAL A 26 -3.31 21.44 -5.21
CA VAL A 26 -2.79 20.07 -5.18
C VAL A 26 -1.47 19.98 -5.94
N ASP A 27 -1.37 20.56 -7.14
CA ASP A 27 -0.15 20.53 -7.96
C ASP A 27 1.05 21.17 -7.28
N TYR A 28 0.84 22.31 -6.60
CA TYR A 28 1.90 22.98 -5.83
C TYR A 28 2.34 22.16 -4.60
N ASN A 29 1.44 21.38 -4.01
CA ASN A 29 1.74 20.62 -2.81
C ASN A 29 2.29 19.21 -3.13
N ILE A 30 1.81 18.52 -4.17
CA ILE A 30 2.23 17.16 -4.53
C ILE A 30 3.73 17.05 -4.81
N ASN A 31 4.34 18.12 -5.33
CA ASN A 31 5.77 18.15 -5.66
C ASN A 31 6.69 18.41 -4.46
N ARG A 32 6.17 18.47 -3.24
CA ARG A 32 7.01 18.56 -2.03
C ARG A 32 7.55 17.18 -1.68
N GLU A 33 8.84 17.10 -1.43
CA GLU A 33 9.54 15.84 -1.17
C GLU A 33 9.09 15.14 0.14
N ASP A 34 8.57 15.91 1.12
CA ASP A 34 8.26 15.44 2.48
C ASP A 34 6.76 15.27 2.76
N LEU A 35 5.93 14.94 1.76
CA LEU A 35 4.51 14.72 1.99
C LEU A 35 4.24 13.40 2.72
N LEU A 36 3.45 13.47 3.79
CA LEU A 36 2.94 12.30 4.49
C LEU A 36 2.00 11.47 3.60
N PRO A 37 1.92 10.15 3.80
CA PRO A 37 0.96 9.30 3.09
C PRO A 37 -0.48 9.80 3.16
N SER A 38 -0.93 10.33 4.29
CA SER A 38 -2.26 10.90 4.48
C SER A 38 -2.47 12.19 3.65
N GLU A 39 -1.45 13.02 3.53
CA GLU A 39 -1.50 14.25 2.73
C GLU A 39 -1.58 13.91 1.25
N LYS A 40 -0.74 12.98 0.76
CA LYS A 40 -0.82 12.45 -0.62
C LYS A 40 -2.19 11.84 -0.91
N ALA A 41 -2.75 11.08 0.03
CA ALA A 41 -4.07 10.46 -0.09
C ALA A 41 -5.17 11.50 -0.32
N LYS A 42 -5.18 12.57 0.48
CA LYS A 42 -6.14 13.67 0.35
C LYS A 42 -5.93 14.45 -0.95
N ALA A 43 -4.68 14.77 -1.30
CA ALA A 43 -4.31 15.50 -2.49
C ALA A 43 -4.74 14.77 -3.77
N TYR A 44 -4.40 13.48 -3.90
CA TYR A 44 -4.80 12.69 -5.07
C TYR A 44 -6.32 12.52 -5.18
N LYS A 45 -7.02 12.33 -4.06
CA LYS A 45 -8.48 12.26 -4.05
C LYS A 45 -9.09 13.57 -4.55
N LEU A 46 -8.65 14.71 -4.00
CA LEU A 46 -9.15 16.04 -4.39
C LEU A 46 -8.94 16.30 -5.90
N LYS A 47 -7.72 16.02 -6.40
CA LYS A 47 -7.40 16.22 -7.83
C LYS A 47 -8.24 15.32 -8.74
N LEU A 48 -8.39 14.03 -8.40
CA LEU A 48 -9.22 13.11 -9.18
C LEU A 48 -10.70 13.51 -9.16
N ASP A 49 -11.21 14.00 -8.05
CA ASP A 49 -12.59 14.46 -7.94
C ASP A 49 -12.82 15.78 -8.71
N ALA A 50 -11.85 16.70 -8.73
CA ALA A 50 -11.87 17.90 -9.56
C ALA A 50 -11.82 17.56 -11.07
N MET A 51 -10.93 16.64 -11.47
CA MET A 51 -10.86 16.16 -12.87
C MET A 51 -12.17 15.52 -13.34
N LYS A 52 -12.87 14.79 -12.45
CA LYS A 52 -14.19 14.19 -12.77
C LYS A 52 -15.26 15.29 -12.94
N ARG A 53 -15.24 16.33 -12.12
CA ARG A 53 -16.17 17.49 -12.23
C ARG A 53 -15.98 18.24 -13.53
N GLN A 54 -14.71 18.55 -13.92
CA GLN A 54 -14.39 19.20 -15.19
C GLN A 54 -14.81 18.39 -16.43
N ALA A 55 -14.73 17.05 -16.37
CA ALA A 55 -15.14 16.19 -17.47
C ALA A 55 -16.65 16.25 -17.78
N GLY A 56 -17.44 16.94 -16.97
CA GLY A 56 -18.86 17.20 -17.16
C GLY A 56 -19.78 15.99 -17.00
N ARG A 57 -21.07 16.26 -16.86
CA ARG A 57 -22.12 15.22 -16.87
C ARG A 57 -22.19 14.60 -18.27
N PRO A 58 -22.19 13.26 -18.42
CA PRO A 58 -22.28 12.62 -19.75
C PRO A 58 -23.51 13.14 -20.48
N SER A 59 -23.33 13.67 -21.69
CA SER A 59 -24.42 13.91 -22.60
C SER A 59 -25.11 12.59 -22.93
N LYS A 60 -26.44 12.56 -23.01
CA LYS A 60 -27.24 11.36 -23.33
C LYS A 60 -26.81 10.62 -24.60
N ASN A 61 -25.99 11.27 -25.45
CA ASN A 61 -25.50 10.72 -26.74
C ASN A 61 -24.05 10.26 -26.72
N SER A 62 -23.31 10.32 -25.59
CA SER A 62 -21.99 9.68 -25.52
C SER A 62 -22.18 8.20 -25.24
N LEU A 63 -21.72 7.35 -26.18
CA LEU A 63 -21.59 5.91 -26.00
C LEU A 63 -21.14 5.61 -24.57
N GLN A 64 -21.89 4.73 -23.89
CA GLN A 64 -21.64 4.29 -22.52
C GLN A 64 -20.25 3.62 -22.41
N VAL A 65 -19.22 4.42 -22.33
CA VAL A 65 -17.93 3.98 -21.82
C VAL A 65 -18.14 3.85 -20.30
N GLY A 66 -18.24 2.63 -19.82
CA GLY A 66 -18.61 2.33 -18.44
C GLY A 66 -17.79 3.15 -17.43
N GLU A 67 -18.41 3.51 -16.31
CA GLU A 67 -17.82 4.33 -15.23
C GLU A 67 -16.42 3.85 -14.79
N ASN A 68 -16.17 2.54 -14.88
CA ASN A 68 -14.88 1.93 -14.58
C ASN A 68 -13.75 2.34 -15.54
N PHE A 69 -14.06 2.67 -16.80
CA PHE A 69 -13.06 3.11 -17.77
C PHE A 69 -12.66 4.59 -17.56
N ARG A 70 -13.61 5.45 -17.20
CA ARG A 70 -13.33 6.88 -16.97
C ARG A 70 -12.44 7.10 -15.74
N GLY A 71 -12.68 6.36 -14.66
CA GLY A 71 -11.84 6.43 -13.47
C GLY A 71 -10.39 5.96 -13.71
N LYS A 72 -10.21 4.91 -14.52
CA LYS A 72 -8.88 4.43 -14.91
C LYS A 72 -8.12 5.43 -15.77
N TYR A 73 -8.82 6.10 -16.71
CA TYR A 73 -8.22 7.11 -17.57
C TYR A 73 -7.74 8.34 -16.78
N SER A 74 -8.56 8.85 -15.83
CA SER A 74 -8.18 9.98 -15.00
C SER A 74 -6.97 9.68 -14.09
N VAL A 75 -6.88 8.45 -13.55
CA VAL A 75 -5.72 8.03 -12.76
C VAL A 75 -4.46 7.94 -13.62
N GLN A 76 -4.58 7.47 -14.87
CA GLN A 76 -3.44 7.42 -15.78
C GLN A 76 -2.94 8.81 -16.16
N ILE A 77 -3.85 9.74 -16.51
CA ILE A 77 -3.49 11.14 -16.78
C ILE A 77 -2.78 11.76 -15.56
N LEU A 78 -3.28 11.47 -14.35
CA LEU A 78 -2.65 11.96 -13.14
C LEU A 78 -1.25 11.35 -12.96
N ALA A 79 -1.09 10.05 -13.21
CA ALA A 79 0.19 9.36 -13.11
C ALA A 79 1.25 9.94 -14.07
N ASP A 80 0.83 10.35 -15.26
CA ASP A 80 1.72 10.98 -16.25
C ASP A 80 2.19 12.39 -15.83
N GLN A 81 1.52 13.02 -14.86
CA GLN A 81 1.81 14.37 -14.35
C GLN A 81 2.65 14.36 -13.06
N VAL A 82 2.71 13.24 -12.35
CA VAL A 82 3.38 13.11 -11.05
C VAL A 82 4.40 11.97 -11.07
N ALA A 83 5.27 11.92 -10.06
CA ALA A 83 6.28 10.86 -9.97
C ALA A 83 5.71 9.47 -9.58
N ASP A 84 4.48 9.42 -9.07
CA ASP A 84 3.84 8.18 -8.61
C ASP A 84 3.11 7.48 -9.76
N ASN A 85 3.23 6.15 -9.85
CA ASN A 85 2.50 5.36 -10.85
C ASN A 85 1.01 5.19 -10.50
N ALA A 86 0.20 4.82 -11.49
CA ALA A 86 -1.26 4.68 -11.35
C ALA A 86 -1.67 3.74 -10.19
N THR A 87 -0.92 2.68 -9.94
CA THR A 87 -1.18 1.74 -8.84
C THR A 87 -0.93 2.41 -7.48
N ALA A 88 0.16 3.17 -7.36
CA ALA A 88 0.47 3.92 -6.13
C ALA A 88 -0.61 4.98 -5.84
N ILE A 89 -1.00 5.75 -6.86
CA ILE A 89 -2.09 6.74 -6.74
C ILE A 89 -3.38 6.09 -6.25
N GLN A 90 -3.78 4.95 -6.81
CA GLN A 90 -4.96 4.23 -6.35
C GLN A 90 -4.84 3.76 -4.90
N ARG A 91 -3.67 3.32 -4.45
CA ARG A 91 -3.41 2.96 -3.06
C ARG A 91 -3.55 4.17 -2.13
N TYR A 92 -2.94 5.30 -2.49
CA TYR A 92 -3.10 6.53 -1.72
C TYR A 92 -4.57 6.93 -1.60
N VAL A 93 -5.33 6.90 -2.70
CA VAL A 93 -6.76 7.23 -2.68
C VAL A 93 -7.55 6.32 -1.74
N ARG A 94 -7.21 5.02 -1.69
CA ARG A 94 -7.86 4.05 -0.77
C ARG A 94 -7.60 4.37 0.69
N LEU A 95 -6.45 4.95 1.07
CA LEU A 95 -6.16 5.33 2.45
C LEU A 95 -7.20 6.30 3.03
N ASN A 96 -7.89 7.09 2.19
CA ASN A 96 -8.98 7.95 2.65
C ASN A 96 -10.20 7.19 3.22
N LYS A 97 -10.24 5.86 3.12
CA LYS A 97 -11.26 5.01 3.74
C LYS A 97 -10.87 4.53 5.13
N LEU A 98 -9.67 4.82 5.57
CA LEU A 98 -9.23 4.50 6.93
C LEU A 98 -9.82 5.51 7.92
N ILE A 99 -10.09 5.03 9.13
CA ILE A 99 -10.38 5.91 10.27
C ILE A 99 -9.12 6.75 10.58
N PRO A 100 -9.28 8.00 11.07
CA PRO A 100 -8.15 8.91 11.29
C PRO A 100 -6.99 8.30 12.09
N PRO A 101 -7.19 7.57 13.21
CA PRO A 101 -6.06 7.01 13.95
C PRO A 101 -5.26 5.94 13.18
N LEU A 102 -5.91 5.15 12.31
CA LEU A 102 -5.19 4.20 11.45
C LEU A 102 -4.43 4.92 10.32
N LEU A 103 -4.94 6.04 9.85
CA LEU A 103 -4.24 6.88 8.88
C LEU A 103 -2.99 7.51 9.50
N ASP A 104 -3.09 7.99 10.75
CA ASP A 104 -1.94 8.49 11.53
C ASP A 104 -0.91 7.37 11.78
N ALA A 105 -1.38 6.14 12.02
CA ALA A 105 -0.49 4.97 12.15
C ALA A 105 0.27 4.66 10.84
N VAL A 106 -0.30 4.97 9.67
CA VAL A 106 0.42 4.88 8.38
C VAL A 106 1.46 5.99 8.27
N ASP A 107 1.13 7.21 8.67
CA ASP A 107 2.05 8.35 8.61
C ASP A 107 3.26 8.17 9.55
N THR A 108 3.07 7.58 10.72
CA THR A 108 4.15 7.26 11.66
C THR A 108 4.93 5.99 11.29
N GLY A 109 4.46 5.23 10.28
CA GLY A 109 5.07 3.96 9.86
C GLY A 109 4.76 2.76 10.75
N THR A 110 3.96 2.92 11.81
CA THR A 110 3.48 1.84 12.67
C THR A 110 2.65 0.83 11.88
N LEU A 111 1.79 1.33 10.99
CA LEU A 111 1.04 0.51 10.04
C LEU A 111 1.66 0.64 8.65
N LYS A 112 2.05 -0.48 8.05
CA LYS A 112 2.66 -0.48 6.72
C LYS A 112 1.67 -0.05 5.64
N PHE A 113 2.15 0.76 4.68
CA PHE A 113 1.36 1.36 3.61
C PHE A 113 0.55 0.34 2.78
N VAL A 114 1.18 -0.74 2.31
CA VAL A 114 0.50 -1.72 1.44
C VAL A 114 -0.60 -2.50 2.17
N PRO A 115 -0.39 -3.08 3.37
CA PRO A 115 -1.47 -3.65 4.18
C PRO A 115 -2.61 -2.69 4.43
N ALA A 116 -2.32 -1.44 4.76
CA ALA A 116 -3.32 -0.40 5.00
C ALA A 116 -4.18 -0.13 3.76
N ALA A 117 -3.54 0.16 2.61
CA ALA A 117 -4.20 0.57 1.39
C ALA A 117 -4.94 -0.56 0.66
N ASP A 118 -4.37 -1.77 0.58
CA ASP A 118 -4.93 -2.86 -0.23
C ASP A 118 -5.89 -3.77 0.55
N PHE A 119 -5.82 -3.75 1.90
CA PHE A 119 -6.60 -4.66 2.73
C PHE A 119 -7.41 -3.94 3.80
N ILE A 120 -6.80 -3.22 4.74
CA ILE A 120 -7.48 -2.64 5.90
C ILE A 120 -8.47 -1.55 5.50
N SER A 121 -8.19 -0.79 4.45
CA SER A 121 -9.12 0.21 3.88
C SER A 121 -10.45 -0.37 3.38
N HIS A 122 -10.59 -1.69 3.30
CA HIS A 122 -11.82 -2.37 2.89
C HIS A 122 -12.66 -2.86 4.07
N LEU A 123 -12.12 -2.82 5.29
CA LEU A 123 -12.83 -3.16 6.51
C LEU A 123 -13.86 -2.08 6.83
N SER A 124 -14.94 -2.46 7.49
CA SER A 124 -15.91 -1.50 8.05
C SER A 124 -15.27 -0.67 9.17
N GLU A 125 -15.84 0.50 9.47
CA GLU A 125 -15.34 1.36 10.54
C GLU A 125 -15.27 0.66 11.90
N LYS A 126 -16.25 -0.22 12.19
CA LYS A 126 -16.27 -1.01 13.44
C LYS A 126 -15.08 -1.99 13.51
N GLU A 127 -14.82 -2.70 12.41
CA GLU A 127 -13.70 -3.65 12.31
C GLU A 127 -12.36 -2.91 12.38
N GLN A 128 -12.24 -1.75 11.72
CA GLN A 128 -11.06 -0.90 11.80
C GLN A 128 -10.80 -0.40 13.23
N THR A 129 -11.86 0.04 13.92
CA THR A 129 -11.76 0.50 15.32
C THR A 129 -11.31 -0.61 16.24
N TYR A 130 -11.85 -1.82 16.07
CA TYR A 130 -11.43 -2.95 16.90
C TYR A 130 -10.00 -3.42 16.57
N LEU A 131 -9.63 -3.44 15.28
CA LEU A 131 -8.26 -3.73 14.87
C LEU A 131 -7.25 -2.75 15.49
N LEU A 132 -7.56 -1.45 15.48
CA LEU A 132 -6.73 -0.43 16.14
C LEU A 132 -6.55 -0.73 17.62
N LEU A 133 -7.64 -1.06 18.33
CA LEU A 133 -7.60 -1.41 19.74
C LEU A 133 -6.68 -2.62 20.02
N VAL A 134 -6.72 -3.64 19.15
CA VAL A 134 -5.84 -4.80 19.26
C VAL A 134 -4.38 -4.42 18.97
N MET A 135 -4.14 -3.56 17.94
CA MET A 135 -2.80 -3.07 17.62
C MET A 135 -2.17 -2.28 18.78
N GLU A 136 -2.94 -1.43 19.44
CA GLU A 136 -2.48 -0.65 20.60
C GLU A 136 -2.26 -1.51 21.84
N ARG A 137 -3.20 -2.44 22.15
CA ARG A 137 -3.13 -3.32 23.30
C ARG A 137 -1.91 -4.25 23.27
N ASP A 138 -1.68 -4.87 22.11
CA ASP A 138 -0.67 -5.93 21.94
C ASP A 138 0.64 -5.39 21.31
N GLU A 139 0.72 -4.09 21.02
CA GLU A 139 1.85 -3.40 20.37
C GLU A 139 2.27 -4.07 19.04
N VAL A 140 1.30 -4.56 18.28
CA VAL A 140 1.53 -5.30 17.02
C VAL A 140 0.89 -4.62 15.84
N SER A 141 1.47 -4.81 14.67
CA SER A 141 0.90 -4.35 13.40
C SER A 141 0.65 -5.56 12.49
N PRO A 142 -0.47 -5.58 11.75
CA PRO A 142 -0.79 -6.72 10.90
C PRO A 142 0.24 -6.89 9.79
N SER A 143 0.67 -8.11 9.58
CA SER A 143 1.45 -8.51 8.41
C SER A 143 0.59 -8.47 7.15
N LEU A 144 1.22 -8.55 5.97
CA LEU A 144 0.50 -8.58 4.69
C LEU A 144 -0.52 -9.75 4.64
N GLY A 145 -0.12 -10.95 5.09
CA GLY A 145 -0.98 -12.13 5.10
C GLY A 145 -2.14 -12.00 6.09
N GLN A 146 -1.90 -11.46 7.29
CA GLN A 146 -2.95 -11.19 8.28
C GLN A 146 -3.96 -10.16 7.74
N ALA A 147 -3.49 -9.05 7.17
CA ALA A 147 -4.35 -8.03 6.58
C ALA A 147 -5.20 -8.57 5.41
N GLN A 148 -4.62 -9.45 4.58
CA GLN A 148 -5.34 -10.12 3.50
C GLN A 148 -6.47 -11.02 4.02
N ARG A 149 -6.21 -11.80 5.07
CA ARG A 149 -7.21 -12.67 5.71
C ARG A 149 -8.31 -11.86 6.38
N LEU A 150 -7.97 -10.78 7.07
CA LEU A 150 -8.95 -9.85 7.65
C LEU A 150 -9.91 -9.33 6.58
N LYS A 151 -9.39 -8.84 5.44
CA LYS A 151 -10.21 -8.38 4.33
C LYS A 151 -11.11 -9.48 3.77
N GLN A 152 -10.59 -10.69 3.58
CA GLN A 152 -11.37 -11.81 3.06
C GLN A 152 -12.55 -12.15 3.97
N LEU A 153 -12.30 -12.28 5.28
CA LEU A 153 -13.33 -12.61 6.27
C LEU A 153 -14.34 -11.48 6.43
N SER A 154 -13.91 -10.22 6.34
CA SER A 154 -14.82 -9.07 6.31
C SER A 154 -15.73 -9.09 5.09
N ALA A 155 -15.21 -9.40 3.90
CA ALA A 155 -15.99 -9.51 2.68
C ALA A 155 -17.02 -10.67 2.74
N GLU A 156 -16.70 -11.75 3.49
CA GLU A 156 -17.60 -12.87 3.75
C GLU A 156 -18.62 -12.59 4.89
N GLY A 157 -18.52 -11.45 5.56
CA GLY A 157 -19.34 -11.12 6.71
C GLY A 157 -19.08 -11.97 7.95
N LYS A 158 -17.90 -12.59 8.04
CA LYS A 158 -17.49 -13.51 9.12
C LYS A 158 -16.45 -12.90 10.06
N LEU A 159 -16.07 -11.65 9.88
CA LEU A 159 -15.03 -11.02 10.68
C LEU A 159 -15.60 -10.50 12.01
N GLU A 160 -15.55 -11.36 13.02
CA GLU A 160 -15.89 -11.01 14.40
C GLU A 160 -14.64 -10.57 15.19
N ASN A 161 -14.84 -9.88 16.32
CA ASN A 161 -13.76 -9.37 17.16
C ASN A 161 -12.80 -10.48 17.65
N ASN A 162 -13.33 -11.62 18.06
CA ASN A 162 -12.55 -12.80 18.46
C ASN A 162 -11.65 -13.34 17.33
N ILE A 163 -12.11 -13.23 16.08
CA ILE A 163 -11.34 -13.66 14.91
C ILE A 163 -10.22 -12.67 14.62
N ILE A 164 -10.46 -11.36 14.80
CA ILE A 164 -9.40 -10.35 14.70
C ILE A 164 -8.30 -10.62 15.73
N ASP A 165 -8.68 -10.88 17.00
CA ASP A 165 -7.73 -11.26 18.05
C ASP A 165 -6.92 -12.50 17.67
N LEU A 166 -7.58 -13.54 17.16
CA LEU A 166 -6.91 -14.79 16.77
C LEU A 166 -5.88 -14.54 15.66
N ILE A 167 -6.28 -13.85 14.60
CA ILE A 167 -5.41 -13.54 13.45
C ILE A 167 -4.21 -12.69 13.89
N MET A 168 -4.42 -11.70 14.75
CA MET A 168 -3.37 -10.78 15.18
C MET A 168 -2.36 -11.45 16.13
N ARG A 169 -2.80 -12.46 16.92
CA ARG A 169 -1.93 -13.24 17.83
C ARG A 169 -1.17 -14.37 17.12
N GLU A 170 -1.55 -14.72 15.88
CA GLU A 170 -0.77 -15.71 15.14
C GLU A 170 0.68 -15.24 15.01
N GLU A 171 1.60 -16.08 15.47
CA GLU A 171 3.03 -15.83 15.26
C GLU A 171 3.30 -15.70 13.76
N LYS A 172 3.97 -14.62 13.38
CA LYS A 172 4.42 -14.45 11.99
C LYS A 172 5.28 -15.65 11.65
N PRO A 173 4.94 -16.47 10.63
CA PRO A 173 5.83 -17.53 10.24
C PRO A 173 7.19 -16.90 9.97
N LEU A 174 8.20 -17.37 10.70
CA LEU A 174 9.58 -16.99 10.46
C LEU A 174 9.98 -17.58 9.10
N GLU A 175 9.58 -16.91 8.02
CA GLU A 175 10.12 -17.21 6.69
C GLU A 175 11.62 -16.92 6.72
N ARG A 176 12.40 -17.91 7.12
CA ARG A 176 13.86 -17.87 6.97
C ARG A 176 14.17 -18.01 5.50
N LYS A 177 14.13 -16.91 4.76
CA LYS A 177 14.60 -16.87 3.37
C LYS A 177 16.12 -16.92 3.38
N VAL A 178 16.70 -18.01 2.94
CA VAL A 178 18.13 -18.12 2.65
C VAL A 178 18.30 -17.76 1.18
N THR A 179 18.82 -16.60 0.89
CA THR A 179 19.14 -16.17 -0.48
C THR A 179 20.62 -16.44 -0.72
N ILE A 180 20.93 -17.33 -1.66
CA ILE A 180 22.31 -17.59 -2.09
C ILE A 180 22.54 -16.78 -3.37
N ARG A 181 23.59 -15.93 -3.36
CA ARG A 181 23.95 -15.12 -4.52
C ARG A 181 24.41 -16.01 -5.68
N ASN A 182 24.03 -15.65 -6.90
CA ASN A 182 24.29 -16.47 -8.10
C ASN A 182 25.80 -16.64 -8.39
N ASP A 183 26.62 -15.62 -8.08
CA ASP A 183 28.09 -15.67 -8.19
C ASP A 183 28.72 -16.77 -7.31
N ARG A 184 28.11 -17.07 -6.18
CA ARG A 184 28.54 -18.20 -5.32
C ARG A 184 28.13 -19.56 -5.86
N LEU A 185 26.95 -19.66 -6.48
CA LEU A 185 26.43 -20.91 -7.04
C LEU A 185 27.12 -21.30 -8.34
N GLN A 186 27.52 -20.35 -9.18
CA GLN A 186 28.23 -20.57 -10.44
C GLN A 186 29.54 -21.36 -10.31
N LYS A 187 30.17 -21.35 -9.13
CA LYS A 187 31.39 -22.14 -8.86
C LYS A 187 31.13 -23.65 -8.78
N TYR A 188 29.87 -24.03 -8.50
CA TYR A 188 29.50 -25.44 -8.21
C TYR A 188 28.60 -26.04 -9.26
N PHE A 189 27.98 -25.21 -10.10
CA PHE A 189 27.03 -25.66 -11.12
C PHE A 189 27.49 -25.29 -12.52
N PRO A 190 27.32 -26.19 -13.51
CA PRO A 190 27.57 -25.86 -14.91
C PRO A 190 26.68 -24.72 -15.40
N ALA A 191 27.15 -23.92 -16.36
CA ALA A 191 26.40 -22.81 -16.93
C ALA A 191 25.06 -23.20 -17.61
N SER A 192 24.90 -24.48 -17.92
CA SER A 192 23.69 -25.05 -18.52
C SER A 192 22.58 -25.36 -17.52
N TYR A 193 22.86 -25.27 -16.21
CA TYR A 193 21.85 -25.58 -15.18
C TYR A 193 20.88 -24.44 -15.01
N THR A 194 19.58 -24.76 -15.04
CA THR A 194 18.52 -23.83 -14.71
C THR A 194 18.43 -23.64 -13.19
N PRO A 195 17.89 -22.50 -12.70
CA PRO A 195 17.68 -22.26 -11.26
C PRO A 195 16.93 -23.41 -10.57
N LYS A 196 15.95 -24.01 -11.23
CA LYS A 196 15.17 -25.12 -10.70
C LYS A 196 16.01 -26.39 -10.52
N GLN A 197 16.87 -26.69 -11.49
CA GLN A 197 17.80 -27.83 -11.40
C GLN A 197 18.84 -27.63 -10.28
N MET A 198 19.32 -26.38 -10.09
CA MET A 198 20.22 -26.06 -8.98
C MET A 198 19.54 -26.30 -7.63
N GLU A 199 18.29 -25.84 -7.49
CA GLU A 199 17.47 -26.03 -6.29
C GLU A 199 17.28 -27.53 -5.96
N GLU A 200 16.92 -28.34 -6.94
CA GLU A 200 16.74 -29.78 -6.76
C GLU A 200 18.02 -30.48 -6.27
N VAL A 201 19.18 -30.11 -6.80
CA VAL A 201 20.47 -30.67 -6.35
C VAL A 201 20.78 -30.22 -4.93
N ILE A 202 20.55 -28.95 -4.59
CA ILE A 202 20.76 -28.42 -3.22
C ILE A 202 19.89 -29.18 -2.23
N ILE A 203 18.60 -29.38 -2.54
CA ILE A 203 17.68 -30.12 -1.67
C ILE A 203 18.17 -31.57 -1.44
N LYS A 204 18.55 -32.29 -2.49
CA LYS A 204 19.10 -33.64 -2.37
C LYS A 204 20.34 -33.74 -1.47
N LEU A 205 21.23 -32.74 -1.60
CA LEU A 205 22.42 -32.68 -0.74
C LEU A 205 22.06 -32.40 0.72
N LEU A 206 21.11 -31.55 0.98
CA LEU A 206 20.61 -31.21 2.32
C LEU A 206 19.89 -32.42 2.95
N GLU A 207 19.11 -33.19 2.20
CA GLU A 207 18.48 -34.43 2.67
C GLU A 207 19.52 -35.48 3.05
N GLY A 208 20.57 -35.62 2.25
CA GLY A 208 21.68 -36.54 2.54
C GLY A 208 22.44 -36.12 3.81
N TRP A 209 22.71 -34.82 3.97
CA TRP A 209 23.34 -34.30 5.16
C TRP A 209 22.46 -34.45 6.41
N HIS A 210 21.16 -34.23 6.30
CA HIS A 210 20.21 -34.37 7.39
C HIS A 210 20.15 -35.82 7.90
N ARG A 211 20.08 -36.82 6.99
CA ARG A 211 20.12 -38.24 7.34
C ARG A 211 21.41 -38.63 8.08
N LYS A 212 22.57 -38.18 7.61
CA LYS A 212 23.84 -38.43 8.31
C LYS A 212 23.85 -37.86 9.72
N ARG A 213 23.38 -36.63 9.90
CA ARG A 213 23.30 -35.99 11.20
C ARG A 213 22.38 -36.71 12.18
N GLN A 214 21.24 -37.21 11.70
CA GLN A 214 20.33 -38.03 12.54
C GLN A 214 20.98 -39.35 12.99
N GLN A 215 21.76 -39.99 12.11
CA GLN A 215 22.50 -41.23 12.46
C GLN A 215 23.63 -40.95 13.47
N GLU A 216 24.28 -39.81 13.39
CA GLU A 216 25.33 -39.43 14.35
C GLU A 216 24.76 -39.06 15.73
N GLN A 217 23.53 -38.49 15.79
CA GLN A 217 22.87 -38.19 17.07
C GLN A 217 22.21 -39.42 17.75
N ALA A 218 22.00 -40.46 16.99
CA ALA A 218 21.43 -41.75 17.49
C ALA A 218 22.50 -42.76 17.97
N ARG A 219 23.79 -42.39 17.88
CA ARG A 219 24.92 -43.13 18.39
C ARG A 219 25.43 -42.56 19.70
#